data_497863cefeffc5b3ad0e024a3d391fb7
#
_entry.id   497863cefeffc5b3ad0e024a3d391fb7
#
_cell.length_a   1.000
_cell.length_b   1.000
_cell.length_c   1.000
_cell.angle_alpha   90.00
_cell.angle_beta   90.00
_cell.angle_gamma   90.00
#
_symmetry.space_group_name_H-M   'P 1'
#
loop_
_entity.id
_entity.type
_entity.pdbx_description
1 polymer ?
#
loop_
_entity_poly.entity_id
_entity_poly.type
_entity_poly.pdbx_seq_one_letter_code
_entity_poly.pdbx_strand_id
1 'polypeptide(L)'
;VDIKKQYLSISVNNDLKHILNSITADFTKFELQEMTQLKSTYAKNMFRLLKQYKHTGYFKIQINDFRERLDIPKSYRMSEIDKYVFKPIIKELGFLFKNFNINKIKAKKGRKIEWLEFSFEPEKRIHSKRQSNMISTGKPKRYISREMTPQWLKNNTYQPTTSKTSEYTEEERRAFLQKMNK
;
A
#
# COMPACT_ATOMS: atom_id res chain seq x y z
N VAL A 1 -34.45 -8.09 16.98
CA VAL A 1 -35.39 -7.92 15.86
C VAL A 1 -36.79 -7.75 16.41
N ASP A 2 -37.46 -6.68 16.10
CA ASP A 2 -38.87 -6.48 16.46
C ASP A 2 -39.74 -6.78 15.26
N ILE A 3 -40.34 -7.95 15.26
CA ILE A 3 -41.17 -8.45 14.13
C ILE A 3 -42.44 -7.61 13.94
N LYS A 4 -43.02 -7.04 15.02
CA LYS A 4 -44.20 -6.20 14.93
C LYS A 4 -43.94 -4.85 14.29
N LYS A 5 -42.77 -4.30 14.53
CA LYS A 5 -42.37 -3.00 14.00
C LYS A 5 -41.51 -3.08 12.75
N GLN A 6 -41.20 -4.28 12.29
CA GLN A 6 -40.42 -4.55 11.07
C GLN A 6 -39.07 -3.80 11.00
N TYR A 7 -38.37 -3.68 12.12
CA TYR A 7 -37.02 -3.10 12.14
C TYR A 7 -36.00 -4.05 12.80
N LEU A 8 -34.76 -3.93 12.36
CA LEU A 8 -33.60 -4.61 12.90
C LEU A 8 -32.72 -3.59 13.61
N SER A 9 -32.53 -3.75 14.91
CA SER A 9 -31.56 -2.95 15.66
C SER A 9 -30.22 -3.66 15.71
N ILE A 10 -29.18 -3.01 15.22
CA ILE A 10 -27.81 -3.52 15.24
C ILE A 10 -26.97 -2.57 16.07
N SER A 11 -26.31 -3.08 17.09
CA SER A 11 -25.37 -2.32 17.90
C SER A 11 -24.00 -2.99 17.92
N VAL A 12 -22.97 -2.19 18.08
CA VAL A 12 -21.61 -2.69 18.24
C VAL A 12 -21.28 -2.77 19.72
N ASN A 13 -20.58 -3.83 20.12
CA ASN A 13 -20.07 -3.91 21.49
C ASN A 13 -19.22 -2.68 21.81
N ASN A 14 -19.45 -2.08 22.98
CA ASN A 14 -18.72 -0.88 23.42
C ASN A 14 -17.20 -1.09 23.47
N ASP A 15 -16.74 -2.30 23.76
CA ASP A 15 -15.32 -2.66 23.80
C ASP A 15 -14.66 -2.58 22.42
N LEU A 16 -15.42 -2.75 21.33
CA LEU A 16 -14.94 -2.64 19.96
C LEU A 16 -15.08 -1.23 19.37
N LYS A 17 -15.77 -0.33 20.06
CA LYS A 17 -16.06 1.03 19.58
C LYS A 17 -14.78 1.83 19.31
N HIS A 18 -13.74 1.65 20.11
CA HIS A 18 -12.44 2.31 19.92
C HIS A 18 -11.75 1.82 18.66
N ILE A 19 -11.84 0.53 18.33
CA ILE A 19 -11.24 -0.04 17.10
C ILE A 19 -11.94 0.55 15.88
N LEU A 20 -13.27 0.58 15.85
CA LEU A 20 -14.04 1.08 14.71
C LEU A 20 -13.87 2.59 14.50
N ASN A 21 -13.83 3.37 15.59
CA ASN A 21 -13.69 4.83 15.49
C ASN A 21 -12.24 5.29 15.28
N SER A 22 -11.26 4.45 15.59
CA SER A 22 -9.82 4.78 15.49
C SER A 22 -9.16 4.28 14.20
N ILE A 23 -9.92 3.76 13.25
CA ILE A 23 -9.37 3.35 11.95
C ILE A 23 -8.98 4.61 11.16
N THR A 24 -7.70 4.94 11.22
CA THR A 24 -7.14 6.13 10.55
C THR A 24 -6.23 5.79 9.37
N ALA A 25 -5.77 4.54 9.28
CA ALA A 25 -4.85 4.06 8.25
C ALA A 25 -5.28 2.67 7.73
N ASP A 26 -4.70 2.25 6.62
CA ASP A 26 -4.84 0.92 6.03
C ASP A 26 -6.28 0.48 5.69
N PHE A 27 -7.15 1.44 5.38
CA PHE A 27 -8.51 1.15 4.94
C PHE A 27 -8.81 1.71 3.55
N THR A 28 -9.70 1.02 2.84
CA THR A 28 -10.18 1.46 1.52
C THR A 28 -11.52 2.16 1.67
N LYS A 29 -11.56 3.45 1.33
CA LYS A 29 -12.77 4.25 1.35
C LYS A 29 -13.41 4.27 -0.03
N PHE A 30 -14.68 3.88 -0.12
CA PHE A 30 -15.47 3.92 -1.35
C PHE A 30 -16.94 4.17 -1.04
N GLU A 31 -17.69 4.58 -2.03
CA GLU A 31 -19.14 4.81 -1.89
C GLU A 31 -19.90 3.50 -2.02
N LEU A 32 -20.69 3.17 -1.01
CA LEU A 32 -21.47 1.93 -0.99
C LEU A 32 -22.47 1.88 -2.16
N GLN A 33 -22.99 3.04 -2.56
CA GLN A 33 -23.92 3.15 -3.67
C GLN A 33 -23.34 2.63 -4.99
N GLU A 34 -22.08 2.93 -5.29
CA GLU A 34 -21.40 2.41 -6.48
C GLU A 34 -21.34 0.87 -6.47
N MET A 35 -21.06 0.29 -5.30
CA MET A 35 -20.97 -1.17 -5.15
C MET A 35 -22.33 -1.87 -5.26
N THR A 36 -23.41 -1.26 -4.76
CA THR A 36 -24.76 -1.83 -4.79
C THR A 36 -25.35 -1.89 -6.20
N GLN A 37 -24.92 -1.04 -7.10
CA GLN A 37 -25.34 -1.04 -8.50
C GLN A 37 -24.77 -2.21 -9.31
N LEU A 38 -23.67 -2.82 -8.83
CA LEU A 38 -23.03 -3.95 -9.49
C LEU A 38 -23.88 -5.22 -9.29
N LYS A 39 -24.10 -5.96 -10.36
CA LYS A 39 -24.90 -7.21 -10.36
C LYS A 39 -23.99 -8.44 -10.15
N SER A 40 -22.86 -8.48 -10.85
CA SER A 40 -21.95 -9.62 -10.81
C SER A 40 -21.14 -9.66 -9.50
N THR A 41 -21.08 -10.83 -8.86
CA THR A 41 -20.23 -11.06 -7.68
C THR A 41 -18.76 -10.83 -8.01
N TYR A 42 -18.30 -11.24 -9.19
CA TYR A 42 -16.94 -11.00 -9.65
C TYR A 42 -16.65 -9.50 -9.82
N ALA A 43 -17.61 -8.74 -10.34
CA ALA A 43 -17.46 -7.29 -10.47
C ALA A 43 -17.41 -6.61 -9.08
N LYS A 44 -18.22 -7.05 -8.11
CA LYS A 44 -18.18 -6.54 -6.72
C LYS A 44 -16.84 -6.82 -6.04
N ASN A 45 -16.31 -8.04 -6.18
CA ASN A 45 -15.02 -8.41 -5.62
C ASN A 45 -13.87 -7.61 -6.29
N MET A 46 -13.92 -7.50 -7.62
CA MET A 46 -12.91 -6.73 -8.36
C MET A 46 -12.98 -5.23 -8.06
N PHE A 47 -14.17 -4.66 -7.89
CA PHE A 47 -14.36 -3.27 -7.48
C PHE A 47 -13.62 -2.95 -6.17
N ARG A 48 -13.75 -3.80 -5.16
CA ARG A 48 -13.04 -3.62 -3.88
C ARG A 48 -11.53 -3.65 -4.04
N LEU A 49 -11.01 -4.54 -4.89
CA LEU A 49 -9.58 -4.59 -5.20
C LEU A 49 -9.11 -3.34 -5.93
N LEU A 50 -9.81 -2.90 -6.96
CA LEU A 50 -9.43 -1.72 -7.75
C LEU A 50 -9.49 -0.42 -6.93
N LYS A 51 -10.47 -0.29 -6.02
CA LYS A 51 -10.56 0.88 -5.13
C LYS A 51 -9.36 1.01 -4.18
N GLN A 52 -8.65 -0.06 -3.86
CA GLN A 52 -7.39 0.01 -3.11
C GLN A 52 -6.30 0.75 -3.93
N TYR A 53 -6.34 0.59 -5.24
CA TYR A 53 -5.35 1.17 -6.17
C TYR A 53 -5.87 2.40 -6.92
N LYS A 54 -6.97 3.00 -6.47
CA LYS A 54 -7.63 4.11 -7.16
C LYS A 54 -6.73 5.32 -7.44
N HIS A 55 -5.76 5.57 -6.60
CA HIS A 55 -4.81 6.68 -6.77
C HIS A 55 -3.60 6.33 -7.63
N THR A 56 -3.33 5.04 -7.82
CA THR A 56 -2.24 4.55 -8.66
C THR A 56 -2.70 4.36 -10.10
N GLY A 57 -3.98 3.98 -10.29
CA GLY A 57 -4.54 3.67 -11.59
C GLY A 57 -4.00 2.37 -12.21
N TYR A 58 -3.29 1.57 -11.45
CA TYR A 58 -2.62 0.36 -11.92
C TYR A 58 -2.61 -0.73 -10.85
N PHE A 59 -2.93 -1.95 -11.27
CA PHE A 59 -2.91 -3.13 -10.41
C PHE A 59 -2.47 -4.36 -11.21
N LYS A 60 -1.49 -5.09 -10.68
CA LYS A 60 -0.97 -6.32 -11.28
C LYS A 60 -1.08 -7.48 -10.29
N ILE A 61 -1.53 -8.63 -10.78
CA ILE A 61 -1.75 -9.82 -9.95
C ILE A 61 -1.43 -11.09 -10.74
N GLN A 62 -0.93 -12.13 -10.05
CA GLN A 62 -0.79 -13.46 -10.63
C GLN A 62 -2.17 -14.09 -10.88
N ILE A 63 -2.26 -14.91 -11.93
CA ILE A 63 -3.53 -15.55 -12.30
C ILE A 63 -4.08 -16.47 -11.19
N ASN A 64 -3.20 -17.11 -10.42
CA ASN A 64 -3.62 -17.98 -9.33
C ASN A 64 -4.21 -17.18 -8.16
N ASP A 65 -3.53 -16.10 -7.75
CA ASP A 65 -4.01 -15.20 -6.70
C ASP A 65 -5.31 -14.48 -7.12
N PHE A 66 -5.43 -14.15 -8.41
CA PHE A 66 -6.65 -13.59 -8.96
C PHE A 66 -7.83 -14.55 -8.83
N ARG A 67 -7.60 -15.84 -9.14
CA ARG A 67 -8.64 -16.87 -8.99
C ARG A 67 -9.08 -17.02 -7.54
N GLU A 68 -8.13 -17.05 -6.63
CA GLU A 68 -8.41 -17.17 -5.20
C GLU A 68 -9.17 -15.96 -4.66
N ARG A 69 -8.71 -14.74 -4.96
CA ARG A 69 -9.33 -13.50 -4.47
C ARG A 69 -10.76 -13.26 -4.99
N LEU A 70 -11.06 -13.76 -6.18
CA LEU A 70 -12.39 -13.64 -6.78
C LEU A 70 -13.25 -14.88 -6.57
N ASP A 71 -12.71 -15.90 -5.91
CA ASP A 71 -13.38 -17.20 -5.70
C ASP A 71 -13.82 -17.85 -7.03
N ILE A 72 -12.89 -17.90 -7.99
CA ILE A 72 -13.15 -18.49 -9.30
C ILE A 72 -12.93 -20.00 -9.24
N PRO A 73 -13.91 -20.83 -9.67
CA PRO A 73 -13.75 -22.28 -9.68
C PRO A 73 -12.47 -22.75 -10.39
N LYS A 74 -11.77 -23.71 -9.79
CA LYS A 74 -10.55 -24.27 -10.36
C LYS A 74 -10.77 -24.94 -11.71
N SER A 75 -12.00 -25.41 -11.98
CA SER A 75 -12.42 -26.02 -13.22
C SER A 75 -12.44 -25.06 -14.41
N TYR A 76 -12.56 -23.75 -14.17
CA TYR A 76 -12.66 -22.77 -15.26
C TYR A 76 -11.36 -22.68 -16.04
N ARG A 77 -11.47 -22.90 -17.35
CA ARG A 77 -10.39 -22.62 -18.33
C ARG A 77 -10.31 -21.11 -18.57
N MET A 78 -9.24 -20.65 -19.20
CA MET A 78 -9.03 -19.23 -19.47
C MET A 78 -10.14 -18.60 -20.33
N SER A 79 -10.68 -19.36 -21.28
CA SER A 79 -11.82 -18.94 -22.12
C SER A 79 -13.11 -18.73 -21.31
N GLU A 80 -13.31 -19.54 -20.27
CA GLU A 80 -14.46 -19.43 -19.38
C GLU A 80 -14.30 -18.23 -18.44
N ILE A 81 -13.07 -17.97 -17.97
CA ILE A 81 -12.76 -16.77 -17.21
C ILE A 81 -13.01 -15.53 -18.07
N ASP A 82 -12.64 -15.56 -19.35
CA ASP A 82 -12.92 -14.45 -20.25
C ASP A 82 -14.42 -14.19 -20.38
N LYS A 83 -15.20 -15.24 -20.52
CA LYS A 83 -16.65 -15.16 -20.73
C LYS A 83 -17.41 -14.79 -19.48
N TYR A 84 -17.13 -15.46 -18.36
CA TYR A 84 -17.94 -15.36 -17.15
C TYR A 84 -17.40 -14.38 -16.10
N VAL A 85 -16.12 -14.03 -16.18
CA VAL A 85 -15.47 -13.15 -15.20
C VAL A 85 -15.11 -11.81 -15.85
N PHE A 86 -14.26 -11.80 -16.90
CA PHE A 86 -13.79 -10.52 -17.46
C PHE A 86 -14.87 -9.74 -18.21
N LYS A 87 -15.74 -10.41 -18.98
CA LYS A 87 -16.81 -9.69 -19.67
C LYS A 87 -17.75 -8.93 -18.73
N PRO A 88 -18.28 -9.54 -17.65
CA PRO A 88 -19.07 -8.80 -16.65
C PRO A 88 -18.27 -7.69 -15.98
N ILE A 89 -17.01 -7.94 -15.61
CA ILE A 89 -16.14 -6.95 -14.98
C ILE A 89 -15.99 -5.72 -15.89
N ILE A 90 -15.63 -5.92 -17.15
CA ILE A 90 -15.46 -4.81 -18.12
C ILE A 90 -16.77 -4.05 -18.31
N LYS A 91 -17.89 -4.78 -18.46
CA LYS A 91 -19.20 -4.18 -18.66
C LYS A 91 -19.65 -3.33 -17.49
N GLU A 92 -19.47 -3.82 -16.26
CA GLU A 92 -19.99 -3.16 -15.07
C GLU A 92 -19.01 -2.14 -14.49
N LEU A 93 -17.70 -2.40 -14.52
CA LEU A 93 -16.70 -1.49 -13.95
C LEU A 93 -16.22 -0.41 -14.93
N GLY A 94 -16.42 -0.61 -16.24
CA GLY A 94 -16.04 0.40 -17.23
C GLY A 94 -16.77 1.74 -17.07
N PHE A 95 -17.92 1.76 -16.41
CA PHE A 95 -18.63 3.01 -16.09
C PHE A 95 -18.03 3.73 -14.87
N LEU A 96 -17.47 2.96 -13.93
CA LEU A 96 -16.94 3.49 -12.67
C LEU A 96 -15.46 3.87 -12.79
N PHE A 97 -14.71 3.13 -13.60
CA PHE A 97 -13.29 3.36 -13.83
C PHE A 97 -13.06 3.80 -15.28
N LYS A 98 -12.72 5.05 -15.46
CA LYS A 98 -12.44 5.61 -16.79
C LYS A 98 -11.21 4.95 -17.40
N ASN A 99 -11.25 4.65 -18.70
CA ASN A 99 -10.18 4.00 -19.44
C ASN A 99 -9.77 2.64 -18.88
N PHE A 100 -10.75 1.90 -18.31
CA PHE A 100 -10.51 0.60 -17.72
C PHE A 100 -10.10 -0.43 -18.78
N ASN A 101 -8.93 -1.03 -18.60
CA ASN A 101 -8.39 -2.04 -19.50
C ASN A 101 -7.78 -3.22 -18.72
N ILE A 102 -7.85 -4.42 -19.32
CA ILE A 102 -7.30 -5.65 -18.77
C ILE A 102 -6.29 -6.22 -19.78
N ASN A 103 -5.03 -6.28 -19.36
CA ASN A 103 -3.94 -6.86 -20.15
C ASN A 103 -3.52 -8.22 -19.57
N LYS A 104 -3.35 -9.23 -20.44
CA LYS A 104 -2.96 -10.58 -20.07
C LYS A 104 -1.52 -10.82 -20.46
N ILE A 105 -0.66 -11.06 -19.47
CA ILE A 105 0.75 -11.32 -19.69
C ILE A 105 0.99 -12.83 -19.69
N LYS A 106 1.61 -13.30 -20.74
CA LYS A 106 2.01 -14.71 -20.88
C LYS A 106 3.31 -14.97 -20.12
N ALA A 107 3.48 -16.20 -19.67
CA ALA A 107 4.75 -16.68 -19.14
C ALA A 107 5.88 -16.56 -20.16
N LYS A 108 7.11 -16.35 -19.68
CA LYS A 108 8.30 -16.26 -20.56
C LYS A 108 8.49 -17.50 -21.43
N LYS A 109 8.13 -18.68 -20.90
CA LYS A 109 8.13 -19.94 -21.63
C LYS A 109 6.70 -20.47 -21.75
N GLY A 110 6.14 -20.50 -22.97
CA GLY A 110 4.85 -21.10 -23.27
C GLY A 110 3.72 -20.11 -23.54
N ARG A 111 2.49 -20.65 -23.68
CA ARG A 111 1.27 -19.88 -24.00
C ARG A 111 0.40 -19.58 -22.79
N LYS A 112 0.81 -20.05 -21.59
CA LYS A 112 0.05 -19.88 -20.34
C LYS A 112 0.07 -18.42 -19.89
N ILE A 113 -1.08 -17.90 -19.52
CA ILE A 113 -1.18 -16.58 -18.91
C ILE A 113 -0.71 -16.71 -17.47
N GLU A 114 0.22 -15.86 -17.06
CA GLU A 114 0.84 -15.86 -15.75
C GLU A 114 0.38 -14.65 -14.93
N TRP A 115 0.30 -13.49 -15.55
CA TRP A 115 -0.06 -12.24 -14.89
C TRP A 115 -1.22 -11.55 -15.58
N LEU A 116 -1.97 -10.83 -14.78
CA LEU A 116 -3.03 -9.92 -15.21
C LEU A 116 -2.65 -8.50 -14.76
N GLU A 117 -2.80 -7.56 -15.68
CA GLU A 117 -2.64 -6.13 -15.40
C GLU A 117 -3.96 -5.43 -15.64
N PHE A 118 -4.32 -4.60 -14.70
CA PHE A 118 -5.50 -3.75 -14.76
C PHE A 118 -5.03 -2.30 -14.75
N SER A 119 -5.47 -1.54 -15.73
CA SER A 119 -5.14 -0.11 -15.84
C SER A 119 -6.41 0.71 -15.97
N PHE A 120 -6.42 1.87 -15.34
CA PHE A 120 -7.53 2.82 -15.37
C PHE A 120 -7.03 4.22 -15.01
N GLU A 121 -7.84 5.23 -15.23
CA GLU A 121 -7.49 6.61 -14.88
C GLU A 121 -7.44 6.78 -13.35
N PRO A 122 -6.30 7.23 -12.78
CA PRO A 122 -6.18 7.38 -11.34
C PRO A 122 -7.03 8.52 -10.81
N GLU A 123 -7.70 8.29 -9.69
CA GLU A 123 -8.42 9.34 -8.97
C GLU A 123 -7.43 10.30 -8.29
N LYS A 124 -7.64 11.59 -8.46
CA LYS A 124 -6.83 12.61 -7.76
C LYS A 124 -7.00 12.44 -6.25
N ARG A 125 -5.90 12.43 -5.53
CA ARG A 125 -5.95 12.49 -4.06
C ARG A 125 -6.51 13.87 -3.66
N ILE A 126 -7.70 13.89 -3.09
CA ILE A 126 -8.16 15.07 -2.39
C ILE A 126 -7.34 15.11 -1.09
N HIS A 127 -6.18 15.78 -1.16
CA HIS A 127 -5.55 16.19 0.08
C HIS A 127 -6.55 17.15 0.73
N SER A 128 -7.24 16.68 1.76
CA SER A 128 -7.80 17.61 2.71
C SER A 128 -6.60 18.45 3.14
N LYS A 129 -6.53 19.70 2.66
CA LYS A 129 -5.64 20.68 3.27
C LYS A 129 -6.05 20.62 4.74
N ARG A 130 -5.25 19.94 5.58
CA ARG A 130 -5.20 20.33 6.97
C ARG A 130 -4.95 21.82 6.86
N GLN A 131 -5.96 22.61 7.15
CA GLN A 131 -5.75 23.99 7.47
C GLN A 131 -4.80 23.95 8.64
N SER A 132 -3.50 23.92 8.33
CA SER A 132 -2.53 24.48 9.24
C SER A 132 -3.02 25.91 9.33
N ASN A 133 -3.74 26.24 10.40
CA ASN A 133 -3.82 27.58 10.92
C ASN A 133 -2.37 27.99 11.15
N MET A 134 -1.69 28.35 10.08
CA MET A 134 -0.48 29.16 10.15
C MET A 134 -0.97 30.52 10.66
N ILE A 135 -1.05 30.61 11.97
CA ILE A 135 -0.86 31.87 12.64
C ILE A 135 0.56 32.26 12.23
N SER A 136 0.63 33.12 11.22
CA SER A 136 1.84 33.79 10.80
C SER A 136 2.21 34.79 11.89
N THR A 137 2.90 34.32 12.91
CA THR A 137 3.64 35.19 13.82
C THR A 137 4.87 34.46 14.30
N GLY A 138 6.01 34.94 13.82
CA GLY A 138 7.25 34.74 14.53
C GLY A 138 8.10 33.59 14.04
N LYS A 139 9.34 33.93 13.91
CA LYS A 139 10.58 33.16 13.67
C LYS A 139 10.46 31.65 13.93
N PRO A 140 11.09 30.79 13.13
CA PRO A 140 11.06 29.36 13.35
C PRO A 140 11.49 29.05 14.78
N LYS A 141 10.57 28.50 15.56
CA LYS A 141 10.91 28.00 16.90
C LYS A 141 11.98 26.94 16.71
N ARG A 142 13.21 27.26 17.14
CA ARG A 142 14.26 26.26 17.28
C ARG A 142 13.68 25.10 18.07
N TYR A 143 13.80 23.92 17.51
CA TYR A 143 13.42 22.67 18.17
C TYR A 143 14.26 22.57 19.45
N ILE A 144 13.66 22.89 20.59
CA ILE A 144 14.31 22.70 21.87
C ILE A 144 14.18 21.20 22.13
N SER A 145 15.27 20.47 21.89
CA SER A 145 15.38 19.09 22.32
C SER A 145 15.06 19.04 23.84
N ARG A 146 14.01 18.29 24.20
CA ARG A 146 13.67 18.05 25.60
C ARG A 146 14.59 17.04 26.28
N GLU A 147 15.50 16.46 25.53
CA GLU A 147 16.55 15.61 26.07
C GLU A 147 17.57 16.49 26.78
N MET A 148 17.58 16.40 28.10
CA MET A 148 18.65 17.00 28.90
C MET A 148 19.94 16.25 28.56
N THR A 149 20.83 16.93 27.84
CA THR A 149 22.18 16.38 27.61
C THR A 149 22.82 16.09 28.97
N PRO A 150 23.30 14.85 29.20
CA PRO A 150 23.95 14.48 30.45
C PRO A 150 25.11 15.46 30.75
N GLN A 151 25.34 15.76 32.04
CA GLN A 151 26.36 16.72 32.43
C GLN A 151 27.76 16.38 31.94
N TRP A 152 28.06 15.07 31.79
CA TRP A 152 29.35 14.63 31.28
C TRP A 152 29.57 14.99 29.80
N LEU A 153 28.48 15.19 29.01
CA LEU A 153 28.57 15.62 27.63
C LEU A 153 28.71 17.15 27.50
N LYS A 154 28.27 17.91 28.51
CA LYS A 154 28.40 19.38 28.50
C LYS A 154 29.83 19.86 28.79
N ASN A 155 30.61 19.06 29.52
CA ASN A 155 31.96 19.41 29.92
C ASN A 155 33.05 18.85 28.99
N ASN A 156 32.64 18.16 27.92
CA ASN A 156 33.58 17.60 26.97
C ASN A 156 33.92 18.68 25.95
N THR A 157 34.91 19.49 26.28
CA THR A 157 35.70 20.22 25.27
C THR A 157 36.41 19.14 24.45
N TYR A 158 35.72 18.69 23.38
CA TYR A 158 36.34 17.80 22.41
C TYR A 158 37.51 18.54 21.78
N GLN A 159 38.68 18.34 22.36
CA GLN A 159 39.91 18.60 21.64
C GLN A 159 40.05 17.46 20.63
N PRO A 160 40.07 17.74 19.32
CA PRO A 160 40.39 16.70 18.39
C PRO A 160 41.81 16.27 18.71
N THR A 161 41.94 15.14 19.41
CA THR A 161 43.23 14.46 19.42
C THR A 161 43.52 14.18 17.97
N THR A 162 44.46 14.92 17.41
CA THR A 162 45.08 14.52 16.17
C THR A 162 45.49 13.06 16.37
N SER A 163 44.64 12.16 15.88
CA SER A 163 45.01 10.76 15.75
C SER A 163 46.26 10.81 14.88
N LYS A 164 47.41 10.57 15.51
CA LYS A 164 48.57 10.18 14.78
C LYS A 164 48.11 8.99 13.96
N THR A 165 47.86 9.23 12.71
CA THR A 165 47.75 8.20 11.71
C THR A 165 49.04 7.42 11.89
N SER A 166 49.00 6.26 12.48
CA SER A 166 50.10 5.32 12.46
C SER A 166 50.28 4.97 10.99
N GLU A 167 51.11 5.74 10.32
CA GLU A 167 51.57 5.39 8.98
C GLU A 167 52.32 4.05 9.19
N TYR A 168 51.64 2.99 8.82
CA TYR A 168 52.32 1.69 8.67
C TYR A 168 53.46 1.91 7.70
N THR A 169 54.65 1.64 8.15
CA THR A 169 55.84 1.72 7.30
C THR A 169 55.65 0.81 6.09
N GLU A 170 56.18 1.19 4.95
CA GLU A 170 56.01 0.34 3.73
C GLU A 170 56.46 -1.11 3.94
N GLU A 171 57.39 -1.33 4.85
CA GLU A 171 57.85 -2.67 5.23
C GLU A 171 56.77 -3.48 5.96
N GLU A 172 56.02 -2.87 6.86
CA GLU A 172 54.89 -3.53 7.55
C GLU A 172 53.73 -3.84 6.58
N ARG A 173 53.50 -3.00 5.60
CA ARG A 173 52.55 -3.23 4.50
C ARG A 173 52.97 -4.44 3.65
N ARG A 174 54.24 -4.57 3.29
CA ARG A 174 54.77 -5.69 2.52
C ARG A 174 54.70 -6.98 3.30
N ALA A 175 55.02 -6.97 4.58
CA ALA A 175 54.93 -8.14 5.46
C ALA A 175 53.47 -8.62 5.63
N PHE A 176 52.49 -7.70 5.70
CA PHE A 176 51.10 -8.05 5.78
C PHE A 176 50.59 -8.69 4.47
N LEU A 177 50.97 -8.14 3.31
CA LEU A 177 50.57 -8.69 2.01
C LEU A 177 51.19 -10.07 1.74
N GLN A 178 52.42 -10.34 2.22
CA GLN A 178 53.03 -11.68 2.13
C GLN A 178 52.33 -12.74 3.02
N LYS A 179 51.71 -12.33 4.12
CA LYS A 179 50.93 -13.26 4.98
C LYS A 179 49.55 -13.58 4.38
N MET A 180 48.99 -12.74 3.55
CA MET A 180 47.69 -12.98 2.93
C MET A 180 47.76 -13.88 1.68
N ASN A 181 48.95 -14.10 1.11
CA ASN A 181 49.16 -14.88 -0.12
C ASN A 181 49.71 -16.31 0.18
N LYS A 182 49.58 -16.80 1.39
CA LYS A 182 49.81 -18.19 1.79
C LYS A 182 48.49 -18.81 2.24
#